data_f13b3ba4635ef3dc91f88a9e87120275
#
_entry.id   f13b3ba4635ef3dc91f88a9e87120275
#
_cell.length_a   1.000
_cell.length_b   1.000
_cell.length_c   1.000
_cell.angle_alpha   90.00
_cell.angle_beta   90.00
_cell.angle_gamma   90.00
#
_symmetry.space_group_name_H-M   'P 1'
#
loop_
_entity.id
_entity.type
_entity.pdbx_description
1 polymer ?
#
loop_
_entity_poly.entity_id
_entity_poly.type
_entity_poly.pdbx_seq_one_letter_code
_entity_poly.pdbx_strand_id
1 'polypeptide(L)'
;MFLLGRLVPVREALRLLPVPRVHPGFGEPGALLDRGLWDLESGLERDGIADGLRLRPEDVRAIQEFAFATPCFAAADPSRPVRVPRDLVSGPPAGAGGALVADYRDGIGTCPEIARLWSDPLLLTIASRYLRRPAVLKRSRLWWTFSGTQADAADLSTFSVDHFHYDLDDWLCLKFFFYITDVDAEAGPHAFIRGSQARRRLSHQLTLFKGQSEKSLSAFYPPGDFLLLTGPAGYGFAEDPFGFHTGTTPTRRNRLILEVEYGITKRRVAGPYGSPR
;
A
#
# COMPACT_ATOMS: atom_id res chain seq x y z
N MET A 1 19.16 3.26 10.34
CA MET A 1 17.69 3.32 10.12
C MET A 1 16.99 2.11 10.70
N PHE A 2 17.33 0.89 10.30
CA PHE A 2 16.57 -0.33 10.66
C PHE A 2 16.38 -0.54 12.17
N LEU A 3 17.37 -0.26 13.00
CA LEU A 3 17.26 -0.41 14.47
C LEU A 3 16.50 0.76 15.14
N LEU A 4 16.80 1.98 14.78
CA LEU A 4 16.22 3.17 15.44
C LEU A 4 14.86 3.55 14.86
N GLY A 5 14.65 3.37 13.56
CA GLY A 5 13.40 3.72 12.88
C GLY A 5 12.18 2.91 13.32
N ARG A 6 12.38 1.80 14.06
CA ARG A 6 11.30 1.00 14.65
C ARG A 6 10.79 1.54 15.99
N LEU A 7 11.49 2.51 16.57
CA LEU A 7 11.12 3.09 17.85
C LEU A 7 10.18 4.27 17.63
N VAL A 8 8.98 4.19 18.22
CA VAL A 8 7.99 5.27 18.16
C VAL A 8 8.59 6.62 18.60
N PRO A 9 9.32 6.74 19.74
CA PRO A 9 9.89 8.03 20.15
C PRO A 9 10.86 8.64 19.13
N VAL A 10 11.60 7.82 18.39
CA VAL A 10 12.53 8.31 17.34
C VAL A 10 11.75 8.89 16.17
N ARG A 11 10.69 8.25 15.75
CA ARG A 11 9.81 8.72 14.67
C ARG A 11 9.12 10.02 15.05
N GLU A 12 8.58 10.11 16.27
CA GLU A 12 7.96 11.32 16.78
C GLU A 12 8.99 12.48 16.90
N ALA A 13 10.20 12.22 17.38
CA ALA A 13 11.26 13.23 17.42
C ALA A 13 11.61 13.77 16.01
N LEU A 14 11.61 12.89 14.98
CA LEU A 14 11.83 13.33 13.60
C LEU A 14 10.70 14.25 13.08
N ARG A 15 9.47 14.05 13.54
CA ARG A 15 8.33 14.92 13.21
C ARG A 15 8.41 16.29 13.87
N LEU A 16 9.09 16.42 15.00
CA LEU A 16 9.26 17.69 15.71
C LEU A 16 10.35 18.60 15.12
N LEU A 17 11.23 18.08 14.28
CA LEU A 17 12.27 18.89 13.65
C LEU A 17 11.64 19.97 12.75
N PRO A 18 12.22 21.19 12.67
CA PRO A 18 11.72 22.26 11.81
C PRO A 18 11.55 21.81 10.35
N VAL A 19 10.43 22.15 9.74
CA VAL A 19 10.08 21.77 8.38
C VAL A 19 10.37 22.91 7.43
N PRO A 20 11.07 22.68 6.30
CA PRO A 20 11.07 23.63 5.20
C PRO A 20 9.64 23.86 4.70
N ARG A 21 9.34 25.06 4.24
CA ARG A 21 8.03 25.32 3.61
C ARG A 21 7.80 24.33 2.47
N VAL A 22 6.73 23.56 2.57
CA VAL A 22 6.31 22.64 1.52
C VAL A 22 5.40 23.42 0.58
N HIS A 23 5.79 23.54 -0.68
CA HIS A 23 4.91 24.05 -1.72
C HIS A 23 4.08 22.89 -2.27
N PRO A 24 2.74 23.06 -2.39
CA PRO A 24 1.92 22.07 -3.08
C PRO A 24 2.41 21.90 -4.52
N GLY A 25 2.30 20.70 -5.05
CA GLY A 25 2.61 20.41 -6.45
C GLY A 25 1.74 21.26 -7.39
N PHE A 26 2.21 21.47 -8.61
CA PHE A 26 1.45 22.18 -9.67
C PHE A 26 0.77 21.14 -10.58
N GLY A 27 -0.43 21.43 -11.03
CA GLY A 27 -1.18 20.60 -11.98
C GLY A 27 -2.56 20.19 -11.46
N GLU A 28 -3.32 19.54 -12.32
CA GLU A 28 -4.59 18.94 -11.93
C GLU A 28 -4.35 17.60 -11.22
N PRO A 29 -5.01 17.37 -10.06
CA PRO A 29 -4.89 16.09 -9.35
C PRO A 29 -5.46 14.93 -10.17
N GLY A 30 -4.77 13.80 -10.22
CA GLY A 30 -5.27 12.52 -10.70
C GLY A 30 -6.12 11.82 -9.64
N ALA A 31 -5.75 11.97 -8.36
CA ALA A 31 -6.56 11.54 -7.23
C ALA A 31 -7.58 12.61 -6.83
N LEU A 32 -8.73 12.18 -6.33
CA LEU A 32 -9.83 13.02 -5.85
C LEU A 32 -10.07 12.77 -4.36
N LEU A 33 -10.64 13.76 -3.69
CA LEU A 33 -11.13 13.62 -2.31
C LEU A 33 -12.65 13.48 -2.31
N ASP A 34 -13.16 12.46 -1.63
CA ASP A 34 -14.59 12.31 -1.34
C ASP A 34 -14.99 13.03 -0.05
N ARG A 35 -14.00 13.40 0.78
CA ARG A 35 -14.15 14.12 2.05
C ARG A 35 -13.21 15.33 2.09
N GLY A 36 -13.36 16.17 3.09
CA GLY A 36 -12.44 17.29 3.30
C GLY A 36 -11.00 16.83 3.56
N LEU A 37 -10.02 17.58 3.06
CA LEU A 37 -8.61 17.30 3.31
C LEU A 37 -8.29 17.24 4.81
N TRP A 38 -8.94 18.10 5.61
CA TRP A 38 -8.82 18.11 7.06
C TRP A 38 -9.24 16.78 7.72
N ASP A 39 -10.35 16.18 7.25
CA ASP A 39 -10.85 14.91 7.80
C ASP A 39 -9.86 13.76 7.53
N LEU A 40 -9.30 13.74 6.32
CA LEU A 40 -8.29 12.76 5.93
C LEU A 40 -7.01 12.91 6.77
N GLU A 41 -6.50 14.13 6.90
CA GLU A 41 -5.30 14.42 7.71
C GLU A 41 -5.52 14.07 9.18
N SER A 42 -6.68 14.43 9.74
CA SER A 42 -7.03 14.11 11.13
C SER A 42 -7.15 12.59 11.36
N GLY A 43 -7.68 11.85 10.38
CA GLY A 43 -7.70 10.40 10.40
C GLY A 43 -6.30 9.80 10.40
N LEU A 44 -5.43 10.27 9.52
CA LEU A 44 -4.04 9.81 9.46
C LEU A 44 -3.27 10.07 10.76
N GLU A 45 -3.39 11.26 11.34
CA GLU A 45 -2.69 11.60 12.59
C GLU A 45 -3.20 10.75 13.76
N ARG A 46 -4.51 10.53 13.88
CA ARG A 46 -5.13 9.78 14.98
C ARG A 46 -4.96 8.28 14.82
N ASP A 47 -5.33 7.76 13.66
CA ASP A 47 -5.52 6.33 13.41
C ASP A 47 -4.37 5.70 12.61
N GLY A 48 -3.52 6.50 11.96
CA GLY A 48 -2.48 6.02 11.05
C GLY A 48 -3.01 5.60 9.68
N ILE A 49 -4.31 5.72 9.48
CA ILE A 49 -5.00 5.37 8.23
C ILE A 49 -6.19 6.30 8.04
N ALA A 50 -6.47 6.66 6.80
CA ALA A 50 -7.67 7.40 6.41
C ALA A 50 -8.11 7.01 5.00
N ASP A 51 -9.41 6.78 4.84
CA ASP A 51 -10.08 6.63 3.56
C ASP A 51 -10.59 7.98 3.02
N GLY A 52 -11.25 7.95 1.88
CA GLY A 52 -11.83 9.16 1.26
C GLY A 52 -11.01 9.69 0.09
N LEU A 53 -10.09 8.88 -0.42
CA LEU A 53 -9.44 9.09 -1.71
C LEU A 53 -10.15 8.28 -2.80
N ARG A 54 -10.09 8.80 -4.03
CA ARG A 54 -10.66 8.11 -5.18
C ARG A 54 -9.89 8.46 -6.46
N LEU A 55 -9.80 7.47 -7.36
CA LEU A 55 -9.44 7.71 -8.77
C LEU A 55 -10.68 8.04 -9.60
N ARG A 56 -10.49 8.79 -10.68
CA ARG A 56 -11.55 9.00 -11.67
C ARG A 56 -11.89 7.68 -12.37
N PRO A 57 -13.16 7.45 -12.73
CA PRO A 57 -13.55 6.21 -13.41
C PRO A 57 -12.81 5.97 -14.73
N GLU A 58 -12.45 7.03 -15.46
CA GLU A 58 -11.64 6.93 -16.68
C GLU A 58 -10.22 6.47 -16.40
N ASP A 59 -9.59 6.96 -15.32
CA ASP A 59 -8.24 6.54 -14.92
C ASP A 59 -8.24 5.08 -14.45
N VAL A 60 -9.26 4.66 -13.71
CA VAL A 60 -9.43 3.26 -13.31
C VAL A 60 -9.51 2.35 -14.53
N ARG A 61 -10.36 2.71 -15.52
CA ARG A 61 -10.48 1.94 -16.77
C ARG A 61 -9.17 1.88 -17.52
N ALA A 62 -8.45 2.98 -17.65
CA ALA A 62 -7.16 3.00 -18.35
C ALA A 62 -6.11 2.11 -17.66
N ILE A 63 -6.06 2.12 -16.31
CA ILE A 63 -5.17 1.24 -15.55
C ILE A 63 -5.58 -0.23 -15.69
N GLN A 64 -6.88 -0.54 -15.72
CA GLN A 64 -7.37 -1.89 -16.00
C GLN A 64 -6.96 -2.36 -17.40
N GLU A 65 -7.15 -1.50 -18.43
CA GLU A 65 -6.74 -1.80 -19.81
C GLU A 65 -5.23 -2.09 -19.89
N PHE A 66 -4.43 -1.25 -19.26
CA PHE A 66 -2.98 -1.46 -19.14
C PHE A 66 -2.68 -2.82 -18.49
N ALA A 67 -3.35 -3.14 -17.38
CA ALA A 67 -3.13 -4.37 -16.64
C ALA A 67 -3.46 -5.63 -17.47
N PHE A 68 -4.54 -5.60 -18.26
CA PHE A 68 -4.90 -6.73 -19.13
C PHE A 68 -4.01 -6.84 -20.38
N ALA A 69 -3.51 -5.72 -20.90
CA ALA A 69 -2.67 -5.68 -22.09
C ALA A 69 -1.21 -6.05 -21.80
N THR A 70 -0.74 -5.79 -20.57
CA THR A 70 0.68 -5.90 -20.18
C THR A 70 0.90 -7.21 -19.39
N PRO A 71 1.99 -7.95 -19.66
CA PRO A 71 2.33 -9.09 -18.81
C PRO A 71 2.76 -8.64 -17.42
N CYS A 72 2.31 -9.36 -16.40
CA CYS A 72 2.81 -9.29 -15.03
C CYS A 72 3.63 -10.55 -14.72
N PHE A 73 4.27 -10.60 -13.57
CA PHE A 73 5.23 -11.65 -13.23
C PHE A 73 4.74 -12.43 -12.00
N ALA A 74 4.41 -13.70 -12.18
CA ALA A 74 3.95 -14.59 -11.12
C ALA A 74 5.01 -14.72 -10.03
N ALA A 75 4.60 -14.63 -8.75
CA ALA A 75 5.47 -14.63 -7.58
C ALA A 75 6.59 -13.56 -7.64
N ALA A 76 6.34 -12.45 -8.35
CA ALA A 76 7.32 -11.39 -8.63
C ALA A 76 8.62 -11.88 -9.32
N ASP A 77 8.61 -13.07 -9.90
CA ASP A 77 9.73 -13.68 -10.62
C ASP A 77 9.75 -13.23 -12.09
N PRO A 78 10.79 -12.49 -12.55
CA PRO A 78 10.87 -11.99 -13.93
C PRO A 78 10.92 -13.10 -14.99
N SER A 79 11.26 -14.32 -14.61
CA SER A 79 11.26 -15.48 -15.52
C SER A 79 9.87 -16.09 -15.74
N ARG A 80 8.85 -15.64 -14.99
CA ARG A 80 7.49 -16.17 -15.01
C ARG A 80 6.45 -15.12 -15.47
N PRO A 81 6.55 -14.61 -16.71
CA PRO A 81 5.58 -13.66 -17.24
C PRO A 81 4.23 -14.33 -17.46
N VAL A 82 3.15 -13.69 -17.03
CA VAL A 82 1.77 -14.14 -17.23
C VAL A 82 0.88 -12.98 -17.68
N ARG A 83 -0.18 -13.28 -18.40
CA ARG A 83 -1.23 -12.31 -18.73
C ARG A 83 -2.51 -12.68 -17.99
N VAL A 84 -3.18 -11.71 -17.43
CA VAL A 84 -4.46 -11.90 -16.77
C VAL A 84 -5.57 -11.61 -17.78
N PRO A 85 -6.39 -12.60 -18.16
CA PRO A 85 -7.52 -12.38 -19.03
C PRO A 85 -8.57 -11.44 -18.39
N ARG A 86 -9.27 -10.65 -19.22
CA ARG A 86 -10.29 -9.70 -18.74
C ARG A 86 -11.45 -10.35 -17.99
N ASP A 87 -11.81 -11.54 -18.39
CA ASP A 87 -12.90 -12.35 -17.85
C ASP A 87 -12.49 -13.25 -16.67
N LEU A 88 -11.18 -13.20 -16.28
CA LEU A 88 -10.68 -13.97 -15.14
C LEU A 88 -11.06 -13.31 -13.81
N VAL A 89 -12.24 -13.65 -13.32
CA VAL A 89 -12.76 -13.10 -12.04
C VAL A 89 -12.10 -13.75 -10.83
N SER A 90 -11.75 -15.03 -10.92
CA SER A 90 -11.20 -15.82 -9.82
C SER A 90 -10.08 -16.75 -10.26
N GLY A 91 -9.19 -17.08 -9.35
CA GLY A 91 -8.05 -17.97 -9.58
C GLY A 91 -6.88 -17.30 -10.31
N PRO A 92 -5.70 -17.95 -10.29
CA PRO A 92 -4.54 -17.49 -11.03
C PRO A 92 -4.71 -17.74 -12.54
N PRO A 93 -4.11 -16.90 -13.41
CA PRO A 93 -4.14 -17.14 -14.85
C PRO A 93 -3.30 -18.36 -15.24
N ALA A 94 -3.55 -18.87 -16.44
CA ALA A 94 -2.75 -19.94 -17.03
C ALA A 94 -1.25 -19.54 -17.02
N GLY A 95 -0.38 -20.48 -16.65
CA GLY A 95 1.06 -20.23 -16.54
C GLY A 95 1.53 -19.61 -15.21
N ALA A 96 0.61 -19.15 -14.34
CA ALA A 96 1.01 -18.61 -13.03
C ALA A 96 1.49 -19.69 -12.04
N GLY A 97 1.24 -20.98 -12.30
CA GLY A 97 1.72 -22.09 -11.48
C GLY A 97 1.24 -22.02 -10.03
N GLY A 98 -0.01 -21.59 -9.81
CA GLY A 98 -0.59 -21.46 -8.47
C GLY A 98 -0.11 -20.25 -7.65
N ALA A 99 0.63 -19.30 -8.26
CA ALA A 99 1.11 -18.12 -7.55
C ALA A 99 -0.04 -17.30 -6.96
N LEU A 100 0.12 -16.90 -5.70
CA LEU A 100 -0.81 -16.03 -4.99
C LEU A 100 -0.80 -14.60 -5.55
N VAL A 101 0.37 -14.12 -5.96
CA VAL A 101 0.60 -12.72 -6.37
C VAL A 101 1.26 -12.66 -7.75
N ALA A 102 0.87 -11.71 -8.58
CA ALA A 102 1.61 -11.33 -9.78
C ALA A 102 1.78 -9.81 -9.85
N ASP A 103 3.01 -9.34 -10.07
CA ASP A 103 3.41 -7.93 -9.99
C ASP A 103 3.88 -7.42 -11.36
N TYR A 104 3.54 -6.17 -11.70
CA TYR A 104 3.93 -5.55 -12.98
C TYR A 104 5.35 -4.97 -12.98
N ARG A 105 6.01 -4.94 -11.80
CA ARG A 105 7.38 -4.44 -11.64
C ARG A 105 7.60 -3.04 -12.25
N ASP A 106 8.75 -2.84 -12.91
CA ASP A 106 9.18 -1.53 -13.42
C ASP A 106 8.36 -0.99 -14.60
N GLY A 107 7.57 -1.84 -15.26
CA GLY A 107 6.80 -1.48 -16.45
C GLY A 107 5.60 -0.56 -16.21
N ILE A 108 5.18 -0.37 -14.96
CA ILE A 108 3.96 0.41 -14.66
C ILE A 108 4.06 1.89 -15.04
N GLY A 109 5.28 2.44 -15.13
CA GLY A 109 5.50 3.83 -15.56
C GLY A 109 5.13 4.11 -17.01
N THR A 110 4.91 3.08 -17.81
CA THR A 110 4.41 3.23 -19.19
C THR A 110 2.91 3.47 -19.25
N CYS A 111 2.19 3.30 -18.13
CA CYS A 111 0.79 3.72 -17.98
C CYS A 111 0.76 5.21 -17.57
N PRO A 112 0.27 6.12 -18.43
CA PRO A 112 0.29 7.55 -18.14
C PRO A 112 -0.48 7.93 -16.88
N GLU A 113 -1.57 7.22 -16.58
CA GLU A 113 -2.41 7.45 -15.42
C GLU A 113 -1.67 7.13 -14.11
N ILE A 114 -0.90 6.05 -14.10
CA ILE A 114 -0.04 5.70 -12.96
C ILE A 114 1.11 6.70 -12.83
N ALA A 115 1.78 7.02 -13.93
CA ALA A 115 2.90 7.97 -13.93
C ALA A 115 2.48 9.37 -13.42
N ARG A 116 1.26 9.81 -13.72
CA ARG A 116 0.68 11.06 -13.19
C ARG A 116 0.59 11.05 -11.66
N LEU A 117 0.22 9.93 -11.05
CA LEU A 117 0.09 9.84 -9.59
C LEU A 117 1.43 9.98 -8.87
N TRP A 118 2.56 9.72 -9.54
CA TRP A 118 3.88 9.87 -8.91
C TRP A 118 4.24 11.31 -8.56
N SER A 119 3.65 12.27 -9.27
CA SER A 119 3.82 13.70 -9.04
C SER A 119 2.50 14.42 -8.76
N ASP A 120 1.48 13.65 -8.36
CA ASP A 120 0.15 14.17 -8.08
C ASP A 120 0.19 15.24 -6.99
N PRO A 121 -0.31 16.46 -7.24
CA PRO A 121 -0.20 17.56 -6.28
C PRO A 121 -0.99 17.32 -5.00
N LEU A 122 -2.12 16.59 -5.07
CA LEU A 122 -2.91 16.25 -3.90
C LEU A 122 -2.18 15.22 -3.03
N LEU A 123 -1.68 14.11 -3.63
CA LEU A 123 -0.95 13.08 -2.90
C LEU A 123 0.34 13.64 -2.28
N LEU A 124 1.09 14.46 -3.04
CA LEU A 124 2.29 15.13 -2.54
C LEU A 124 1.97 16.09 -1.38
N THR A 125 0.85 16.82 -1.45
CA THR A 125 0.42 17.72 -0.38
C THR A 125 0.10 16.94 0.89
N ILE A 126 -0.74 15.90 0.79
CA ILE A 126 -1.10 15.03 1.92
C ILE A 126 0.16 14.42 2.53
N ALA A 127 1.01 13.81 1.70
CA ALA A 127 2.23 13.16 2.16
C ALA A 127 3.18 14.14 2.85
N SER A 128 3.42 15.31 2.23
CA SER A 128 4.35 16.30 2.79
C SER A 128 3.85 16.88 4.11
N ARG A 129 2.54 17.08 4.25
CA ARG A 129 1.94 17.59 5.49
C ARG A 129 1.99 16.54 6.59
N TYR A 130 1.59 15.30 6.29
CA TYR A 130 1.66 14.19 7.25
C TYR A 130 3.09 13.88 7.70
N LEU A 131 4.03 13.76 6.75
CA LEU A 131 5.44 13.50 7.05
C LEU A 131 6.18 14.70 7.65
N ARG A 132 5.55 15.89 7.60
CA ARG A 132 6.16 17.18 8.01
C ARG A 132 7.50 17.43 7.32
N ARG A 133 7.64 17.01 6.08
CA ARG A 133 8.83 17.11 5.23
C ARG A 133 8.39 17.13 3.76
N PRO A 134 9.19 17.69 2.85
CA PRO A 134 8.97 17.49 1.42
C PRO A 134 8.93 16.01 1.10
N ALA A 135 7.80 15.55 0.56
CA ALA A 135 7.62 14.15 0.20
C ALA A 135 8.42 13.80 -1.07
N VAL A 136 9.08 12.66 -1.05
CA VAL A 136 9.85 12.11 -2.16
C VAL A 136 9.27 10.76 -2.53
N LEU A 137 8.96 10.56 -3.81
CA LEU A 137 8.49 9.28 -4.30
C LEU A 137 9.52 8.18 -4.00
N LYS A 138 9.07 7.10 -3.36
CA LYS A 138 9.89 5.95 -2.97
C LYS A 138 9.68 4.79 -3.90
N ARG A 139 8.41 4.45 -4.12
CA ARG A 139 7.99 3.26 -4.85
C ARG A 139 6.59 3.46 -5.40
N SER A 140 6.28 2.75 -6.47
CA SER A 140 4.92 2.49 -6.89
C SER A 140 4.82 1.03 -7.34
N ARG A 141 3.68 0.41 -7.08
CA ARG A 141 3.42 -0.99 -7.41
C ARG A 141 2.01 -1.15 -7.93
N LEU A 142 1.85 -2.04 -8.91
CA LEU A 142 0.57 -2.56 -9.37
C LEU A 142 0.66 -4.07 -9.34
N TRP A 143 -0.27 -4.74 -8.65
CA TRP A 143 -0.21 -6.20 -8.55
C TRP A 143 -1.57 -6.84 -8.38
N TRP A 144 -1.65 -8.07 -8.87
CA TRP A 144 -2.77 -8.97 -8.63
C TRP A 144 -2.53 -9.79 -7.37
N THR A 145 -3.61 -10.05 -6.63
CA THR A 145 -3.70 -11.13 -5.65
C THR A 145 -4.82 -12.05 -6.09
N PHE A 146 -4.52 -13.35 -6.25
CA PHE A 146 -5.43 -14.32 -6.84
C PHE A 146 -6.15 -15.12 -5.76
N SER A 147 -7.46 -15.36 -5.97
CA SER A 147 -8.27 -16.23 -5.12
C SER A 147 -8.01 -17.70 -5.45
N GLY A 148 -8.45 -18.60 -4.55
CA GLY A 148 -8.42 -20.04 -4.79
C GLY A 148 -7.01 -20.64 -4.92
N THR A 149 -5.97 -19.92 -4.52
CA THR A 149 -4.60 -20.43 -4.46
C THR A 149 -4.38 -21.16 -3.15
N GLN A 150 -3.67 -22.29 -3.20
CA GLN A 150 -3.17 -22.96 -2.01
C GLN A 150 -1.75 -22.42 -1.71
N ALA A 151 -1.69 -21.14 -1.33
CA ALA A 151 -0.43 -20.53 -0.92
C ALA A 151 0.07 -21.15 0.37
N ASP A 152 1.33 -21.54 0.41
CA ASP A 152 1.95 -22.02 1.65
C ASP A 152 2.30 -20.85 2.59
N ALA A 153 2.71 -21.17 3.83
CA ALA A 153 3.07 -20.16 4.82
C ALA A 153 4.27 -19.29 4.39
N ALA A 154 5.16 -19.81 3.53
CA ALA A 154 6.30 -19.07 3.00
C ALA A 154 5.84 -18.04 1.95
N ASP A 155 4.92 -18.40 1.08
CA ASP A 155 4.30 -17.49 0.11
C ASP A 155 3.53 -16.37 0.82
N LEU A 156 2.68 -16.70 1.79
CA LEU A 156 1.92 -15.73 2.59
C LEU A 156 2.85 -14.74 3.29
N SER A 157 3.92 -15.23 3.91
CA SER A 157 4.92 -14.39 4.57
C SER A 157 5.71 -13.53 3.58
N THR A 158 6.11 -14.09 2.43
CA THR A 158 6.89 -13.39 1.41
C THR A 158 6.12 -12.21 0.82
N PHE A 159 4.83 -12.38 0.57
CA PHE A 159 3.97 -11.35 0.00
C PHE A 159 3.19 -10.56 1.04
N SER A 160 3.44 -10.82 2.34
CA SER A 160 2.77 -10.13 3.46
C SER A 160 1.25 -10.22 3.37
N VAL A 161 0.75 -11.40 3.04
CA VAL A 161 -0.68 -11.73 2.99
C VAL A 161 -1.04 -12.54 4.23
N ASP A 162 -2.18 -12.24 4.84
CA ASP A 162 -2.65 -12.83 6.11
C ASP A 162 -1.62 -12.80 7.26
N HIS A 163 -0.66 -11.88 7.17
CA HIS A 163 0.40 -11.73 8.15
C HIS A 163 0.64 -10.26 8.49
N PHE A 164 0.08 -9.81 9.60
CA PHE A 164 0.27 -8.43 10.05
C PHE A 164 1.76 -8.10 10.21
N HIS A 165 2.19 -7.06 9.54
CA HIS A 165 3.55 -6.55 9.58
C HIS A 165 3.53 -5.01 9.57
N TYR A 166 4.71 -4.42 9.69
CA TYR A 166 4.93 -2.98 9.46
C TYR A 166 6.14 -2.78 8.56
N ASP A 167 6.19 -1.67 7.86
CA ASP A 167 7.31 -1.36 6.96
C ASP A 167 8.27 -0.34 7.55
N LEU A 168 9.53 -0.43 7.09
CA LEU A 168 10.64 0.47 7.44
C LEU A 168 11.38 0.89 6.17
N ASP A 169 10.64 1.32 5.15
CA ASP A 169 11.18 1.68 3.83
C ASP A 169 11.90 3.03 3.87
N ASP A 170 11.45 3.92 4.78
CA ASP A 170 12.16 5.17 5.12
C ASP A 170 12.02 5.46 6.64
N TRP A 171 12.61 6.54 7.11
CA TRP A 171 12.43 7.03 8.48
C TRP A 171 10.98 7.40 8.76
N LEU A 172 10.36 8.09 7.82
CA LEU A 172 8.94 8.38 7.76
C LEU A 172 8.47 8.12 6.34
N CYS A 173 7.36 7.43 6.16
CA CYS A 173 6.72 7.21 4.87
C CYS A 173 5.20 7.20 5.01
N LEU A 174 4.55 7.43 3.89
CA LEU A 174 3.11 7.36 3.73
C LEU A 174 2.82 6.62 2.43
N LYS A 175 1.89 5.67 2.47
CA LYS A 175 1.41 4.93 1.32
C LYS A 175 0.00 5.35 0.97
N PHE A 176 -0.24 5.40 -0.34
CA PHE A 176 -1.56 5.56 -0.93
C PHE A 176 -1.89 4.30 -1.69
N PHE A 177 -3.05 3.75 -1.43
CA PHE A 177 -3.57 2.57 -2.11
C PHE A 177 -4.84 2.92 -2.86
N PHE A 178 -5.00 2.32 -4.05
CA PHE A 178 -6.21 2.42 -4.85
C PHE A 178 -6.60 1.03 -5.35
N TYR A 179 -7.83 0.64 -5.09
CA TYR A 179 -8.41 -0.56 -5.68
C TYR A 179 -8.71 -0.33 -7.15
N ILE A 180 -8.17 -1.17 -8.02
CA ILE A 180 -8.40 -1.09 -9.46
C ILE A 180 -9.53 -2.05 -9.88
N THR A 181 -9.86 -3.01 -9.03
CA THR A 181 -11.06 -3.86 -9.09
C THR A 181 -11.95 -3.59 -7.89
N ASP A 182 -13.22 -4.02 -7.94
CA ASP A 182 -14.08 -4.01 -6.75
C ASP A 182 -13.53 -4.95 -5.68
N VAL A 183 -13.49 -4.48 -4.44
CA VAL A 183 -12.99 -5.25 -3.30
C VAL A 183 -14.05 -5.31 -2.20
N ASP A 184 -14.67 -6.47 -2.08
CA ASP A 184 -15.53 -6.87 -0.96
C ASP A 184 -14.76 -7.76 0.03
N ALA A 185 -15.45 -8.33 1.00
CA ALA A 185 -14.84 -9.22 2.00
C ALA A 185 -14.22 -10.49 1.40
N GLU A 186 -14.64 -10.90 0.19
CA GLU A 186 -14.19 -12.13 -0.49
C GLU A 186 -13.09 -11.88 -1.55
N ALA A 187 -12.79 -10.60 -1.81
CA ALA A 187 -11.74 -10.18 -2.75
C ALA A 187 -10.39 -9.88 -2.06
N GLY A 188 -10.24 -10.26 -0.80
CA GLY A 188 -9.01 -10.07 -0.04
C GLY A 188 -8.72 -8.62 0.31
N PRO A 189 -9.60 -7.94 1.07
CA PRO A 189 -9.40 -6.54 1.43
C PRO A 189 -8.12 -6.30 2.20
N HIS A 190 -7.64 -5.07 2.16
CA HIS A 190 -6.54 -4.61 2.99
C HIS A 190 -7.00 -4.50 4.45
N ALA A 191 -6.17 -4.98 5.38
CA ALA A 191 -6.41 -4.90 6.81
C ALA A 191 -5.40 -3.97 7.48
N PHE A 192 -5.85 -3.17 8.45
CA PHE A 192 -5.01 -2.25 9.21
C PHE A 192 -5.45 -2.20 10.67
N ILE A 193 -4.51 -2.01 11.59
CA ILE A 193 -4.82 -1.83 13.02
C ILE A 193 -4.69 -0.34 13.36
N ARG A 194 -5.82 0.33 13.64
CA ARG A 194 -5.88 1.76 13.97
C ARG A 194 -4.98 2.14 15.13
N GLY A 195 -4.25 3.24 14.97
CA GLY A 195 -3.39 3.81 15.99
C GLY A 195 -2.12 3.01 16.27
N SER A 196 -1.89 1.90 15.54
CA SER A 196 -0.72 1.03 15.77
C SER A 196 0.59 1.68 15.30
N GLN A 197 0.56 2.74 14.49
CA GLN A 197 1.73 3.54 14.13
C GLN A 197 2.32 4.29 15.33
N ALA A 198 1.48 4.68 16.30
CA ALA A 198 1.87 5.45 17.48
C ALA A 198 1.76 4.63 18.78
N ARG A 199 0.69 3.85 18.94
CA ARG A 199 0.44 3.01 20.12
C ARG A 199 1.01 1.61 19.90
N ARG A 200 2.27 1.41 20.22
CA ARG A 200 2.96 0.12 19.98
C ARG A 200 3.60 -0.42 21.26
N ARG A 201 3.35 -1.69 21.56
CA ARG A 201 4.03 -2.38 22.65
C ARG A 201 5.55 -2.29 22.50
N LEU A 202 6.27 -2.13 23.61
CA LEU A 202 7.73 -2.09 23.59
C LEU A 202 8.31 -3.40 23.03
N SER A 203 7.71 -4.55 23.34
CA SER A 203 8.09 -5.84 22.77
C SER A 203 8.01 -5.86 21.24
N HIS A 204 6.97 -5.24 20.67
CA HIS A 204 6.80 -5.12 19.21
C HIS A 204 7.81 -4.15 18.58
N GLN A 205 8.31 -3.16 19.34
CA GLN A 205 9.34 -2.23 18.87
C GLN A 205 10.74 -2.84 18.90
N LEU A 206 11.01 -3.69 19.88
CA LEU A 206 12.34 -4.28 20.11
C LEU A 206 12.57 -5.59 19.32
N THR A 207 11.52 -6.24 18.84
CA THR A 207 11.69 -7.45 18.01
C THR A 207 12.35 -7.13 16.67
N LEU A 208 13.22 -8.03 16.21
CA LEU A 208 13.84 -7.94 14.88
C LEU A 208 12.86 -8.31 13.75
N PHE A 209 11.80 -9.04 14.07
CA PHE A 209 10.78 -9.44 13.11
C PHE A 209 9.75 -8.35 12.92
N LYS A 210 9.47 -7.98 11.68
CA LYS A 210 8.42 -7.00 11.33
C LYS A 210 7.02 -7.62 11.49
N GLY A 211 6.89 -8.90 11.20
CA GLY A 211 5.63 -9.64 11.32
C GLY A 211 5.28 -9.96 12.77
N GLN A 212 4.00 -9.91 13.08
CA GLN A 212 3.44 -10.21 14.40
C GLN A 212 2.26 -11.17 14.26
N SER A 213 2.12 -12.11 15.18
CA SER A 213 0.97 -13.01 15.19
C SER A 213 -0.29 -12.24 15.58
N GLU A 214 -1.42 -12.60 14.98
CA GLU A 214 -2.72 -12.04 15.32
C GLU A 214 -3.01 -12.19 16.82
N LYS A 215 -2.67 -13.33 17.44
CA LYS A 215 -2.80 -13.55 18.88
C LYS A 215 -2.02 -12.51 19.71
N SER A 216 -0.81 -12.13 19.28
CA SER A 216 -0.02 -11.11 19.97
C SER A 216 -0.63 -9.74 19.83
N LEU A 217 -1.19 -9.44 18.67
CA LEU A 217 -1.82 -8.15 18.36
C LEU A 217 -3.18 -8.02 19.06
N SER A 218 -4.04 -9.05 19.02
CA SER A 218 -5.36 -9.07 19.66
C SER A 218 -5.27 -9.00 21.20
N ALA A 219 -4.15 -9.44 21.78
CA ALA A 219 -3.89 -9.27 23.22
C ALA A 219 -3.58 -7.81 23.61
N PHE A 220 -3.34 -6.92 22.64
CA PHE A 220 -2.96 -5.53 22.90
C PHE A 220 -3.90 -4.50 22.27
N TYR A 221 -4.38 -4.77 21.06
CA TYR A 221 -5.32 -3.90 20.36
C TYR A 221 -6.73 -4.46 20.48
N PRO A 222 -7.73 -3.62 20.82
CA PRO A 222 -9.12 -4.08 20.90
C PRO A 222 -9.65 -4.47 19.51
N PRO A 223 -10.64 -5.39 19.43
CA PRO A 223 -11.19 -5.83 18.14
C PRO A 223 -11.69 -4.71 17.24
N GLY A 224 -12.21 -3.62 17.82
CA GLY A 224 -12.70 -2.46 17.06
C GLY A 224 -11.59 -1.64 16.36
N ASP A 225 -10.31 -1.88 16.67
CA ASP A 225 -9.19 -1.23 15.98
C ASP A 225 -8.77 -2.00 14.72
N PHE A 226 -9.21 -3.24 14.54
CA PHE A 226 -8.95 -4.02 13.34
C PHE A 226 -9.90 -3.62 12.21
N LEU A 227 -9.37 -2.97 11.18
CA LEU A 227 -10.13 -2.52 10.02
C LEU A 227 -9.93 -3.47 8.85
N LEU A 228 -11.01 -3.70 8.11
CA LEU A 228 -10.98 -4.23 6.75
C LEU A 228 -11.49 -3.15 5.80
N LEU A 229 -10.67 -2.78 4.82
CA LEU A 229 -11.00 -1.73 3.86
C LEU A 229 -11.60 -2.37 2.63
N THR A 230 -12.89 -2.15 2.42
CA THR A 230 -13.63 -2.60 1.22
C THR A 230 -14.10 -1.39 0.44
N GLY A 231 -14.25 -1.53 -0.87
CA GLY A 231 -14.72 -0.44 -1.72
C GLY A 231 -14.78 -0.81 -3.19
N PRO A 232 -15.47 -0.01 -4.00
CA PRO A 232 -15.52 -0.20 -5.44
C PRO A 232 -14.17 0.11 -6.10
N ALA A 233 -14.03 -0.26 -7.36
CA ALA A 233 -12.90 0.15 -8.18
C ALA A 233 -12.75 1.69 -8.17
N GLY A 234 -11.55 2.17 -7.93
CA GLY A 234 -11.23 3.58 -7.72
C GLY A 234 -11.19 4.00 -6.25
N TYR A 235 -11.76 3.23 -5.31
CA TYR A 235 -11.66 3.54 -3.88
C TYR A 235 -10.20 3.58 -3.43
N GLY A 236 -9.84 4.63 -2.69
CA GLY A 236 -8.49 4.84 -2.21
C GLY A 236 -8.41 5.22 -0.74
N PHE A 237 -7.28 4.91 -0.15
CA PHE A 237 -6.94 5.23 1.23
C PHE A 237 -5.45 5.55 1.36
N ALA A 238 -5.11 6.27 2.42
CA ALA A 238 -3.74 6.57 2.80
C ALA A 238 -3.43 5.92 4.15
N GLU A 239 -2.21 5.38 4.32
CA GLU A 239 -1.78 4.81 5.59
C GLU A 239 -0.32 5.10 5.92
N ASP A 240 -0.01 5.21 7.20
CA ASP A 240 1.36 5.13 7.71
C ASP A 240 1.76 3.64 7.76
N PRO A 241 2.65 3.18 6.88
CA PRO A 241 3.00 1.76 6.80
C PRO A 241 3.81 1.27 8.01
N PHE A 242 4.13 2.15 8.94
CA PHE A 242 4.64 1.78 10.25
C PHE A 242 3.54 1.20 11.15
N GLY A 243 2.25 1.48 10.89
CA GLY A 243 1.12 0.76 11.47
C GLY A 243 1.11 -0.72 11.07
N PHE A 244 0.51 -1.58 11.89
CA PHE A 244 0.34 -2.99 11.53
C PHE A 244 -0.72 -3.13 10.45
N HIS A 245 -0.34 -3.69 9.32
CA HIS A 245 -1.19 -3.88 8.15
C HIS A 245 -0.90 -5.22 7.48
N THR A 246 -1.83 -5.66 6.64
CA THR A 246 -1.69 -6.85 5.79
C THR A 246 -2.70 -6.83 4.64
N GLY A 247 -2.39 -7.48 3.54
CA GLY A 247 -3.40 -7.91 2.58
C GLY A 247 -4.03 -9.21 3.08
N THR A 248 -5.35 -9.36 2.97
CA THR A 248 -5.98 -10.65 3.25
C THR A 248 -6.05 -11.51 2.00
N THR A 249 -6.11 -12.85 2.16
CA THR A 249 -6.21 -13.78 1.04
C THR A 249 -7.59 -13.66 0.36
N PRO A 250 -7.65 -13.40 -0.94
CA PRO A 250 -8.91 -13.46 -1.68
C PRO A 250 -9.47 -14.89 -1.69
N THR A 251 -10.78 -15.03 -1.44
CA THR A 251 -11.45 -16.33 -1.42
C THR A 251 -12.22 -16.62 -2.70
N ARG A 252 -12.82 -15.60 -3.33
CA ARG A 252 -13.68 -15.77 -4.51
C ARG A 252 -13.33 -14.89 -5.70
N ARG A 253 -12.74 -13.71 -5.46
CA ARG A 253 -12.46 -12.73 -6.52
C ARG A 253 -11.01 -12.29 -6.47
N ASN A 254 -10.42 -12.16 -7.64
CA ASN A 254 -9.08 -11.60 -7.78
C ASN A 254 -9.10 -10.11 -7.46
N ARG A 255 -8.03 -9.61 -6.84
CA ARG A 255 -7.86 -8.19 -6.53
C ARG A 255 -6.70 -7.61 -7.32
N LEU A 256 -6.93 -6.49 -7.99
CA LEU A 256 -5.89 -5.62 -8.54
C LEU A 256 -5.81 -4.36 -7.69
N ILE A 257 -4.62 -4.02 -7.20
CA ILE A 257 -4.39 -2.87 -6.34
C ILE A 257 -3.15 -2.10 -6.79
N LEU A 258 -3.22 -0.77 -6.73
CA LEU A 258 -2.12 0.16 -7.00
C LEU A 258 -1.66 0.79 -5.68
N GLU A 259 -0.34 0.83 -5.47
CA GLU A 259 0.34 1.51 -4.37
C GLU A 259 1.20 2.65 -4.92
N VAL A 260 1.19 3.80 -4.22
CA VAL A 260 2.15 4.89 -4.40
C VAL A 260 2.71 5.25 -3.03
N GLU A 261 4.01 5.14 -2.85
CA GLU A 261 4.69 5.38 -1.58
C GLU A 261 5.58 6.61 -1.64
N TYR A 262 5.44 7.49 -0.64
CA TYR A 262 6.31 8.63 -0.42
C TYR A 262 7.05 8.51 0.92
N GLY A 263 8.27 9.01 0.94
CA GLY A 263 9.10 9.12 2.15
C GLY A 263 9.79 10.46 2.23
N ILE A 264 10.75 10.59 3.15
CA ILE A 264 11.47 11.84 3.40
C ILE A 264 12.91 11.85 2.90
N THR A 265 13.42 10.72 2.41
CA THR A 265 14.78 10.62 1.88
C THR A 265 14.79 10.15 0.43
N LYS A 266 15.84 10.50 -0.31
CA LYS A 266 16.07 10.00 -1.68
C LYS A 266 16.61 8.56 -1.73
N ARG A 267 16.75 7.89 -0.58
CA ARG A 267 17.20 6.50 -0.53
C ARG A 267 16.17 5.62 -1.23
N ARG A 268 16.62 4.78 -2.15
CA ARG A 268 15.75 3.81 -2.82
C ARG A 268 15.35 2.69 -1.87
N VAL A 269 14.13 2.20 -2.01
CA VAL A 269 13.68 0.98 -1.34
C VAL A 269 14.36 -0.20 -2.02
N ALA A 270 15.01 -1.06 -1.22
CA ALA A 270 15.59 -2.28 -1.73
C ALA A 270 14.49 -3.35 -1.88
N GLY A 271 14.51 -4.08 -2.98
CA GLY A 271 13.57 -5.19 -3.19
C GLY A 271 13.34 -5.50 -4.66
N PRO A 272 12.59 -6.56 -4.95
CA PRO A 272 12.25 -6.98 -6.31
C PRO A 272 11.30 -6.00 -7.03
N TYR A 273 10.74 -5.06 -6.27
CA TYR A 273 9.79 -4.06 -6.76
C TYR A 273 10.53 -2.75 -6.96
N GLY A 274 11.03 -2.48 -8.15
CA GLY A 274 11.88 -1.33 -8.46
C GLY A 274 11.30 0.00 -7.99
N SER A 275 12.20 0.95 -7.62
CA SER A 275 11.80 2.35 -7.53
C SER A 275 11.64 2.89 -8.95
N PRO A 276 10.66 3.77 -9.23
CA PRO A 276 10.58 4.47 -10.51
C PRO A 276 11.91 5.12 -10.85
N ARG A 277 12.37 4.97 -12.09
CA ARG A 277 13.60 5.60 -12.59
C ARG A 277 13.38 7.07 -12.89
#